data_e765c63c6b392ffa5ad22ad08dd0d24c
#
_entry.id   e765c63c6b392ffa5ad22ad08dd0d24c
#
_cell.length_a   1.000
_cell.length_b   1.000
_cell.length_c   1.000
_cell.angle_alpha   90.00
_cell.angle_beta   90.00
_cell.angle_gamma   90.00
#
_symmetry.space_group_name_H-M   'P 1'
#
loop_
_entity.id
_entity.type
_entity.pdbx_description
1 polymer ?
#
loop_
_entity_poly.entity_id
_entity_poly.type
_entity_poly.pdbx_seq_one_letter_code
_entity_poly.pdbx_strand_id
1 'polypeptide(L)'
;NETAHALLDRFGSLFGVLKAPYEDLAKVQGMSANMAVLLRLSGALIREYYDRGLPKDMILDTPEKIGEFILPKFIGEHNERVLVVCMDNKCKVLSCSFVSEGSVNATEISVRRVLEQAITSHATAVVLAHNHPSGFALPSAEDQASTRTIAQVLDVAGIQLVDHLVVAEDDFVSMRSTPTMAALFQPAGGRRKRS
;
A
#
# COMPACT_ATOMS: atom_id res chain seq x y z
N ASN A 1 15.37 -30.44 3.81
CA ASN A 1 14.36 -29.57 3.23
C ASN A 1 14.90 -28.84 2.00
N GLU A 2 15.41 -29.62 1.07
CA GLU A 2 16.10 -29.15 -0.14
C GLU A 2 15.24 -28.24 -0.99
N THR A 3 13.96 -28.56 -1.17
CA THR A 3 13.00 -27.73 -1.95
C THR A 3 12.83 -26.33 -1.37
N ALA A 4 12.83 -26.19 -0.03
CA ALA A 4 12.69 -24.87 0.59
C ALA A 4 13.94 -24.00 0.37
N HIS A 5 15.14 -24.59 0.44
CA HIS A 5 16.38 -23.90 0.12
C HIS A 5 16.42 -23.49 -1.36
N ALA A 6 16.06 -24.41 -2.27
CA ALA A 6 15.99 -24.11 -3.70
C ALA A 6 15.03 -22.98 -4.05
N LEU A 7 13.91 -22.86 -3.32
CA LEU A 7 12.97 -21.73 -3.45
C LEU A 7 13.61 -20.43 -2.99
N LEU A 8 14.23 -20.42 -1.80
CA LEU A 8 14.85 -19.19 -1.28
C LEU A 8 16.05 -18.76 -2.11
N ASP A 9 16.88 -19.72 -2.58
CA ASP A 9 18.01 -19.43 -3.46
C ASP A 9 17.57 -18.81 -4.80
N ARG A 10 16.42 -19.27 -5.33
CA ARG A 10 15.91 -18.79 -6.61
C ARG A 10 15.16 -17.47 -6.52
N PHE A 11 14.40 -17.26 -5.44
CA PHE A 11 13.48 -16.11 -5.30
C PHE A 11 13.93 -15.11 -4.24
N GLY A 12 15.05 -15.35 -3.57
CA GLY A 12 15.70 -14.45 -2.63
C GLY A 12 15.07 -14.37 -1.23
N SER A 13 13.76 -14.48 -1.12
CA SER A 13 13.02 -14.34 0.13
C SER A 13 11.72 -15.13 0.12
N LEU A 14 11.09 -15.33 1.29
CA LEU A 14 9.73 -15.88 1.38
C LEU A 14 8.72 -15.00 0.62
N PHE A 15 8.91 -13.68 0.68
CA PHE A 15 8.08 -12.74 -0.08
C PHE A 15 8.22 -12.98 -1.58
N GLY A 16 9.46 -13.13 -2.10
CA GLY A 16 9.73 -13.48 -3.49
C GLY A 16 9.08 -14.81 -3.90
N VAL A 17 9.12 -15.82 -3.03
CA VAL A 17 8.45 -17.12 -3.26
C VAL A 17 6.94 -16.95 -3.37
N LEU A 18 6.30 -16.24 -2.44
CA LEU A 18 4.85 -16.01 -2.44
C LEU A 18 4.39 -15.15 -3.64
N LYS A 19 5.29 -14.32 -4.16
CA LYS A 19 5.07 -13.47 -5.33
C LYS A 19 5.32 -14.20 -6.66
N ALA A 20 6.10 -15.28 -6.68
CA ALA A 20 6.51 -15.96 -7.90
C ALA A 20 5.31 -16.53 -8.69
N PRO A 21 5.30 -16.44 -10.04
CA PRO A 21 4.30 -17.08 -10.89
C PRO A 21 4.29 -18.59 -10.71
N TYR A 22 3.12 -19.22 -10.92
CA TYR A 22 2.96 -20.67 -10.83
C TYR A 22 4.00 -21.42 -11.69
N GLU A 23 4.20 -20.96 -12.92
CA GLU A 23 5.09 -21.56 -13.90
C GLU A 23 6.54 -21.56 -13.44
N ASP A 24 6.95 -20.58 -12.66
CA ASP A 24 8.31 -20.47 -12.13
C ASP A 24 8.49 -21.27 -10.84
N LEU A 25 7.47 -21.33 -9.99
CA LEU A 25 7.44 -22.22 -8.83
C LEU A 25 7.52 -23.69 -9.26
N ALA A 26 6.73 -24.07 -10.28
CA ALA A 26 6.67 -25.42 -10.79
C ALA A 26 8.00 -25.95 -11.39
N LYS A 27 8.94 -25.03 -11.75
CA LYS A 27 10.27 -25.37 -12.28
C LYS A 27 11.30 -25.65 -11.18
N VAL A 28 10.97 -25.39 -9.90
CA VAL A 28 11.92 -25.62 -8.80
C VAL A 28 12.04 -27.10 -8.50
N GLN A 29 13.25 -27.59 -8.32
CA GLN A 29 13.50 -28.99 -8.02
C GLN A 29 12.78 -29.43 -6.74
N GLY A 30 12.07 -30.55 -6.80
CA GLY A 30 11.28 -31.08 -5.70
C GLY A 30 9.88 -30.45 -5.54
N MET A 31 9.53 -29.48 -6.40
CA MET A 31 8.20 -28.85 -6.37
C MET A 31 7.18 -29.70 -7.14
N SER A 32 6.07 -30.01 -6.51
CA SER A 32 4.89 -30.58 -7.19
C SER A 32 3.90 -29.50 -7.60
N ALA A 33 3.01 -29.83 -8.56
CA ALA A 33 1.95 -28.91 -8.98
C ALA A 33 1.09 -28.44 -7.80
N ASN A 34 0.73 -29.35 -6.89
CA ASN A 34 -0.07 -29.03 -5.71
C ASN A 34 0.67 -28.08 -4.73
N MET A 35 1.99 -28.26 -4.55
CA MET A 35 2.80 -27.37 -3.73
C MET A 35 2.87 -25.95 -4.33
N ALA A 36 3.02 -25.83 -5.65
CA ALA A 36 3.03 -24.55 -6.33
C ALA A 36 1.68 -23.83 -6.20
N VAL A 37 0.57 -24.54 -6.36
CA VAL A 37 -0.79 -24.02 -6.14
C VAL A 37 -0.97 -23.56 -4.69
N LEU A 38 -0.52 -24.37 -3.72
CA LEU A 38 -0.64 -24.04 -2.30
C LEU A 38 0.12 -22.76 -1.97
N LEU A 39 1.35 -22.60 -2.46
CA LEU A 39 2.13 -21.37 -2.25
C LEU A 39 1.44 -20.14 -2.86
N ARG A 40 0.90 -20.25 -4.05
CA ARG A 40 0.10 -19.18 -4.68
C ARG A 40 -1.14 -18.83 -3.86
N LEU A 41 -1.87 -19.84 -3.39
CA LEU A 41 -3.06 -19.65 -2.58
C LEU A 41 -2.71 -19.02 -1.21
N SER A 42 -1.56 -19.37 -0.62
CA SER A 42 -1.15 -18.84 0.67
C SER A 42 -1.04 -17.31 0.68
N GLY A 43 -0.50 -16.70 -0.38
CA GLY A 43 -0.46 -15.23 -0.52
C GLY A 43 -1.86 -14.60 -0.54
N ALA A 44 -2.81 -15.21 -1.26
CA ALA A 44 -4.19 -14.74 -1.30
C ALA A 44 -4.91 -14.92 0.06
N LEU A 45 -4.68 -16.04 0.74
CA LEU A 45 -5.26 -16.31 2.07
C LEU A 45 -4.72 -15.35 3.14
N ILE A 46 -3.44 -15.01 3.10
CA ILE A 46 -2.84 -14.02 3.99
C ILE A 46 -3.52 -12.68 3.81
N ARG A 47 -3.68 -12.20 2.57
CA ARG A 47 -4.39 -10.94 2.29
C ARG A 47 -5.81 -10.96 2.83
N GLU A 48 -6.57 -12.01 2.49
CA GLU A 48 -7.97 -12.16 2.93
C GLU A 48 -8.09 -12.20 4.46
N TYR A 49 -7.15 -12.87 5.13
CA TYR A 49 -7.10 -12.91 6.60
C TYR A 49 -6.90 -11.51 7.19
N TYR A 50 -5.94 -10.74 6.65
CA TYR A 50 -5.69 -9.37 7.11
C TYR A 50 -6.81 -8.40 6.71
N ASP A 51 -7.50 -8.63 5.60
CA ASP A 51 -8.61 -7.77 5.17
C ASP A 51 -9.88 -7.99 6.02
N ARG A 52 -10.19 -9.25 6.35
CA ARG A 52 -11.35 -9.59 7.19
C ARG A 52 -11.07 -9.54 8.69
N GLY A 53 -9.84 -9.76 9.08
CA GLY A 53 -9.39 -9.76 10.47
C GLY A 53 -9.16 -8.38 11.07
N LEU A 54 -9.52 -7.29 10.35
CA LEU A 54 -9.36 -5.94 10.88
C LEU A 54 -10.19 -5.77 12.14
N PRO A 55 -9.58 -5.45 13.29
CA PRO A 55 -10.32 -5.03 14.45
C PRO A 55 -11.22 -3.85 14.05
N LYS A 56 -12.52 -3.93 14.37
CA LYS A 56 -13.51 -2.88 14.04
C LYS A 56 -13.13 -1.49 14.56
N ASP A 57 -12.09 -1.41 15.41
CA ASP A 57 -11.65 -0.19 16.08
C ASP A 57 -10.15 0.07 15.91
N MET A 58 -9.56 -0.33 14.75
CA MET A 58 -8.14 -0.11 14.48
C MET A 58 -7.84 1.37 14.30
N ILE A 59 -6.91 1.90 15.10
CA ILE A 59 -6.47 3.28 15.09
C ILE A 59 -5.05 3.31 14.48
N LEU A 60 -4.90 4.07 13.40
CA LEU A 60 -3.64 4.24 12.66
C LEU A 60 -3.07 5.65 12.93
N ASP A 61 -2.60 5.89 14.14
CA ASP A 61 -2.14 7.20 14.62
C ASP A 61 -0.60 7.39 14.52
N THR A 62 0.13 6.32 14.19
CA THR A 62 1.59 6.38 13.98
C THR A 62 2.00 5.79 12.63
N PRO A 63 3.14 6.21 12.04
CA PRO A 63 3.66 5.65 10.79
C PRO A 63 3.87 4.12 10.87
N GLU A 64 4.33 3.62 12.01
CA GLU A 64 4.59 2.19 12.24
C GLU A 64 3.28 1.39 12.15
N LYS A 65 2.21 1.83 12.85
CA LYS A 65 0.89 1.19 12.78
C LYS A 65 0.30 1.25 11.37
N ILE A 66 0.52 2.35 10.65
CA ILE A 66 0.10 2.49 9.26
C ILE A 66 0.85 1.46 8.39
N GLY A 67 2.17 1.35 8.56
CA GLY A 67 2.99 0.38 7.82
C GLY A 67 2.58 -1.06 8.11
N GLU A 68 2.46 -1.46 9.38
CA GLU A 68 2.02 -2.79 9.80
C GLU A 68 0.64 -3.17 9.23
N PHE A 69 -0.25 -2.19 9.13
CA PHE A 69 -1.58 -2.38 8.53
C PHE A 69 -1.52 -2.55 7.01
N ILE A 70 -0.65 -1.80 6.33
CA ILE A 70 -0.63 -1.69 4.87
C ILE A 70 0.23 -2.79 4.23
N LEU A 71 1.40 -3.12 4.79
CA LEU A 71 2.34 -4.07 4.21
C LEU A 71 1.71 -5.41 3.81
N PRO A 72 0.90 -6.07 4.67
CA PRO A 72 0.29 -7.37 4.33
C PRO A 72 -0.64 -7.31 3.11
N LYS A 73 -1.21 -6.15 2.79
CA LYS A 73 -2.15 -6.00 1.67
C LYS A 73 -1.47 -6.06 0.30
N PHE A 74 -0.17 -5.79 0.25
CA PHE A 74 0.63 -5.87 -0.96
C PHE A 74 1.32 -7.23 -1.17
N ILE A 75 1.18 -8.19 -0.24
CA ILE A 75 1.74 -9.53 -0.40
C ILE A 75 1.18 -10.18 -1.67
N GLY A 76 2.08 -10.57 -2.59
CA GLY A 76 1.73 -11.23 -3.84
C GLY A 76 1.17 -10.29 -4.93
N GLU A 77 1.19 -8.97 -4.74
CA GLU A 77 0.90 -8.01 -5.80
C GLU A 77 2.11 -7.87 -6.73
N HIS A 78 1.89 -8.15 -8.03
CA HIS A 78 2.95 -8.14 -9.06
C HIS A 78 2.97 -6.85 -9.86
N ASN A 79 1.83 -6.17 -9.92
CA ASN A 79 1.67 -4.90 -10.59
C ASN A 79 1.67 -3.77 -9.58
N GLU A 80 2.03 -2.59 -10.03
CA GLU A 80 1.85 -1.39 -9.23
C GLU A 80 0.37 -1.15 -8.96
N ARG A 81 0.02 -1.01 -7.70
CA ARG A 81 -1.36 -0.77 -7.24
C ARG A 81 -1.37 0.32 -6.20
N VAL A 82 -2.44 1.09 -6.19
CA VAL A 82 -2.67 2.15 -5.21
C VAL A 82 -3.76 1.74 -4.25
N LEU A 83 -3.43 1.77 -2.96
CA LEU A 83 -4.33 1.53 -1.84
C LEU A 83 -4.74 2.87 -1.21
N VAL A 84 -6.01 3.01 -0.91
CA VAL A 84 -6.56 4.14 -0.15
C VAL A 84 -7.11 3.64 1.17
N VAL A 85 -6.64 4.20 2.27
CA VAL A 85 -7.16 3.97 3.62
C VAL A 85 -7.89 5.21 4.07
N CYS A 86 -9.18 5.11 4.26
CA CYS A 86 -10.06 6.18 4.74
C CYS A 86 -10.24 6.08 6.25
N MET A 87 -10.11 7.20 6.95
CA MET A 87 -10.16 7.25 8.41
C MET A 87 -11.04 8.40 8.89
N ASP A 88 -11.52 8.27 10.13
CA ASP A 88 -12.16 9.36 10.85
C ASP A 88 -11.13 10.30 11.52
N ASN A 89 -11.64 11.32 12.22
CA ASN A 89 -10.80 12.30 12.93
C ASN A 89 -10.01 11.74 14.13
N LYS A 90 -10.25 10.47 14.50
CA LYS A 90 -9.51 9.73 15.54
C LYS A 90 -8.55 8.72 14.94
N CYS A 91 -8.30 8.79 13.64
CA CYS A 91 -7.48 7.84 12.88
C CYS A 91 -8.03 6.40 12.88
N LYS A 92 -9.33 6.23 13.16
CA LYS A 92 -10.00 4.94 13.05
C LYS A 92 -10.27 4.62 11.58
N VAL A 93 -9.94 3.41 11.15
CA VAL A 93 -10.17 2.96 9.78
C VAL A 93 -11.66 2.81 9.50
N LEU A 94 -12.14 3.50 8.48
CA LEU A 94 -13.52 3.44 7.97
C LEU A 94 -13.63 2.52 6.77
N SER A 95 -12.66 2.62 5.84
CA SER A 95 -12.56 1.73 4.68
C SER A 95 -11.12 1.64 4.18
N CYS A 96 -10.84 0.57 3.45
CA CYS A 96 -9.54 0.34 2.84
C CYS A 96 -9.77 -0.41 1.53
N SER A 97 -9.31 0.14 0.40
CA SER A 97 -9.48 -0.50 -0.90
C SER A 97 -8.44 -0.05 -1.92
N PHE A 98 -8.14 -0.92 -2.86
CA PHE A 98 -7.34 -0.57 -4.03
C PHE A 98 -8.15 0.27 -5.01
N VAL A 99 -7.59 1.38 -5.48
CA VAL A 99 -8.26 2.33 -6.40
C VAL A 99 -7.71 2.30 -7.83
N SER A 100 -6.60 1.60 -8.05
CA SER A 100 -6.05 1.36 -9.40
C SER A 100 -6.15 -0.11 -9.75
N GLU A 101 -6.82 -0.43 -10.85
CA GLU A 101 -6.77 -1.74 -11.51
C GLU A 101 -6.23 -1.56 -12.93
N GLY A 102 -5.04 -2.15 -13.19
CA GLY A 102 -4.64 -2.67 -14.47
C GLY A 102 -4.69 -1.75 -15.69
N SER A 103 -4.08 -0.57 -15.68
CA SER A 103 -3.68 0.08 -16.94
C SER A 103 -2.15 0.12 -17.04
N VAL A 104 -1.63 0.06 -18.27
CA VAL A 104 -0.21 0.09 -18.62
C VAL A 104 0.50 1.38 -18.13
N ASN A 105 -0.27 2.36 -17.64
CA ASN A 105 0.21 3.58 -17.00
C ASN A 105 -0.34 3.62 -15.55
N ALA A 106 0.11 2.69 -14.71
CA ALA A 106 -0.23 2.64 -13.28
C ALA A 106 0.29 3.85 -12.47
N THR A 107 1.11 4.69 -13.09
CA THR A 107 1.73 5.88 -12.52
C THR A 107 0.77 7.05 -12.30
N GLU A 108 -0.43 7.08 -12.90
CA GLU A 108 -1.42 8.10 -12.59
C GLU A 108 -2.39 7.60 -11.52
N ILE A 109 -2.10 7.92 -10.28
CA ILE A 109 -3.08 7.76 -9.19
C ILE A 109 -4.32 8.57 -9.56
N SER A 110 -5.45 7.87 -9.76
CA SER A 110 -6.69 8.55 -10.12
C SER A 110 -7.19 9.42 -8.97
N VAL A 111 -6.89 10.71 -9.01
CA VAL A 111 -7.37 11.73 -8.05
C VAL A 111 -8.88 11.59 -7.82
N ARG A 112 -9.64 11.38 -8.90
CA ARG A 112 -11.10 11.21 -8.84
C ARG A 112 -11.48 10.00 -7.97
N ARG A 113 -10.86 8.83 -8.17
CA ARG A 113 -11.17 7.61 -7.41
C ARG A 113 -10.82 7.74 -5.94
N VAL A 114 -9.69 8.39 -5.63
CA VAL A 114 -9.29 8.68 -4.25
C VAL A 114 -10.35 9.57 -3.57
N LEU A 115 -10.77 10.63 -4.23
CA LEU A 115 -11.79 11.54 -3.70
C LEU A 115 -13.16 10.86 -3.55
N GLU A 116 -13.61 10.11 -4.55
CA GLU A 116 -14.86 9.32 -4.49
C GLU A 116 -14.85 8.36 -3.30
N GLN A 117 -13.76 7.63 -3.10
CA GLN A 117 -13.60 6.70 -1.98
C GLN A 117 -13.67 7.43 -0.63
N ALA A 118 -12.95 8.54 -0.50
CA ALA A 118 -12.92 9.34 0.72
C ALA A 118 -14.30 9.93 1.08
N ILE A 119 -15.01 10.47 0.09
CA ILE A 119 -16.37 11.03 0.29
C ILE A 119 -17.36 9.92 0.64
N THR A 120 -17.36 8.81 -0.11
CA THR A 120 -18.29 7.68 0.12
C THR A 120 -18.09 7.06 1.49
N SER A 121 -16.86 7.04 1.99
CA SER A 121 -16.52 6.54 3.32
C SER A 121 -16.75 7.56 4.44
N HIS A 122 -17.20 8.78 4.13
CA HIS A 122 -17.30 9.88 5.09
C HIS A 122 -15.98 10.15 5.85
N ALA A 123 -14.86 9.99 5.15
CA ALA A 123 -13.54 10.16 5.71
C ALA A 123 -13.22 11.63 6.02
N THR A 124 -12.53 11.86 7.11
CA THR A 124 -11.89 13.16 7.43
C THR A 124 -10.37 13.13 7.22
N ALA A 125 -9.83 11.91 7.09
CA ALA A 125 -8.41 11.67 6.87
C ALA A 125 -8.20 10.50 5.90
N VAL A 126 -7.14 10.58 5.12
CA VAL A 126 -6.76 9.55 4.13
C VAL A 126 -5.27 9.25 4.25
N VAL A 127 -4.93 7.98 4.16
CA VAL A 127 -3.57 7.51 3.86
C VAL A 127 -3.58 6.87 2.49
N LEU A 128 -2.57 7.18 1.69
CA LEU A 128 -2.28 6.50 0.43
C LEU A 128 -1.13 5.52 0.62
N ALA A 129 -1.14 4.45 -0.16
CA ALA A 129 0.03 3.61 -0.33
C ALA A 129 0.07 3.06 -1.75
N HIS A 130 1.26 2.88 -2.30
CA HIS A 130 1.45 2.14 -3.54
C HIS A 130 2.70 1.26 -3.43
N ASN A 131 2.73 0.18 -4.19
CA ASN A 131 3.89 -0.70 -4.21
C ASN A 131 4.75 -0.47 -5.44
N HIS A 132 6.07 -0.57 -5.25
CA HIS A 132 7.05 -0.63 -6.33
C HIS A 132 7.46 -2.08 -6.58
N PRO A 133 6.99 -2.72 -7.66
CA PRO A 133 7.38 -4.10 -8.00
C PRO A 133 8.87 -4.28 -8.27
N SER A 134 9.59 -3.18 -8.55
CA SER A 134 11.04 -3.15 -8.76
C SER A 134 11.88 -3.43 -7.51
N GLY A 135 11.27 -3.45 -6.32
CA GLY A 135 11.93 -3.79 -5.05
C GLY A 135 12.57 -2.62 -4.30
N PHE A 136 12.39 -1.36 -4.75
CA PHE A 136 12.91 -0.19 -4.06
C PHE A 136 11.79 0.72 -3.56
N ALA A 137 11.68 0.90 -2.24
CA ALA A 137 10.69 1.74 -1.58
C ALA A 137 11.09 3.24 -1.62
N LEU A 138 11.47 3.78 -2.78
CA LEU A 138 11.86 5.18 -2.92
C LEU A 138 10.83 5.93 -3.78
N PRO A 139 10.23 7.01 -3.25
CA PRO A 139 9.29 7.84 -4.01
C PRO A 139 9.94 8.46 -5.24
N SER A 140 9.33 8.28 -6.41
CA SER A 140 9.71 8.93 -7.66
C SER A 140 9.29 10.41 -7.69
N ALA A 141 9.71 11.14 -8.71
CA ALA A 141 9.25 12.52 -8.94
C ALA A 141 7.75 12.55 -9.29
N GLU A 142 7.28 11.56 -10.04
CA GLU A 142 5.88 11.36 -10.40
C GLU A 142 5.01 11.09 -9.17
N ASP A 143 5.47 10.24 -8.25
CA ASP A 143 4.79 9.98 -6.98
C ASP A 143 4.63 11.25 -6.14
N GLN A 144 5.70 12.05 -6.09
CA GLN A 144 5.66 13.33 -5.38
C GLN A 144 4.68 14.33 -6.02
N ALA A 145 4.65 14.40 -7.36
CA ALA A 145 3.74 15.29 -8.09
C ALA A 145 2.27 14.85 -7.90
N SER A 146 1.98 13.56 -8.07
CA SER A 146 0.64 12.98 -7.86
C SER A 146 0.17 13.20 -6.43
N THR A 147 1.03 12.97 -5.45
CA THR A 147 0.72 13.19 -4.03
C THR A 147 0.36 14.64 -3.75
N ARG A 148 1.10 15.61 -4.32
CA ARG A 148 0.77 17.04 -4.16
C ARG A 148 -0.61 17.38 -4.73
N THR A 149 -0.93 16.85 -5.91
CA THR A 149 -2.23 17.07 -6.54
C THR A 149 -3.37 16.49 -5.71
N ILE A 150 -3.21 15.27 -5.23
CA ILE A 150 -4.21 14.60 -4.38
C ILE A 150 -4.40 15.35 -3.07
N ALA A 151 -3.30 15.75 -2.40
CA ALA A 151 -3.37 16.51 -1.16
C ALA A 151 -4.13 17.83 -1.32
N GLN A 152 -3.92 18.55 -2.43
CA GLN A 152 -4.64 19.79 -2.73
C GLN A 152 -6.14 19.55 -2.93
N VAL A 153 -6.52 18.50 -3.66
CA VAL A 153 -7.93 18.18 -3.91
C VAL A 153 -8.63 17.72 -2.63
N LEU A 154 -7.98 16.90 -1.82
CA LEU A 154 -8.51 16.47 -0.53
C LEU A 154 -8.66 17.66 0.45
N ASP A 155 -7.68 18.58 0.49
CA ASP A 155 -7.73 19.78 1.34
C ASP A 155 -8.94 20.68 0.97
N VAL A 156 -9.22 20.87 -0.32
CA VAL A 156 -10.42 21.59 -0.79
C VAL A 156 -11.70 20.90 -0.35
N ALA A 157 -11.71 19.57 -0.28
CA ALA A 157 -12.86 18.79 0.22
C ALA A 157 -12.93 18.72 1.76
N GLY A 158 -11.99 19.35 2.49
CA GLY A 158 -11.93 19.31 3.94
C GLY A 158 -11.40 17.97 4.49
N ILE A 159 -10.70 17.19 3.67
CA ILE A 159 -10.15 15.88 4.01
C ILE A 159 -8.62 16.00 4.10
N GLN A 160 -8.02 15.51 5.17
CA GLN A 160 -6.57 15.55 5.36
C GLN A 160 -5.90 14.35 4.69
N LEU A 161 -4.88 14.58 3.85
CA LEU A 161 -3.92 13.54 3.50
C LEU A 161 -2.91 13.40 4.66
N VAL A 162 -2.94 12.26 5.36
CA VAL A 162 -2.11 12.01 6.55
C VAL A 162 -0.71 11.55 6.17
N ASP A 163 -0.61 10.64 5.21
CA ASP A 163 0.65 10.11 4.69
C ASP A 163 0.47 9.49 3.30
N HIS A 164 1.59 9.23 2.63
CA HIS A 164 1.67 8.39 1.44
C HIS A 164 2.87 7.46 1.58
N LEU A 165 2.62 6.15 1.63
CA LEU A 165 3.64 5.12 1.78
C LEU A 165 4.01 4.54 0.42
N VAL A 166 5.30 4.43 0.16
CA VAL A 166 5.85 3.63 -0.95
C VAL A 166 6.29 2.30 -0.37
N VAL A 167 5.71 1.21 -0.85
CA VAL A 167 5.94 -0.15 -0.34
C VAL A 167 6.80 -0.92 -1.34
N ALA A 168 7.81 -1.62 -0.85
CA ALA A 168 8.60 -2.55 -1.63
C ALA A 168 8.95 -3.76 -0.77
N GLU A 169 8.55 -4.94 -1.24
CA GLU A 169 8.72 -6.21 -0.51
C GLU A 169 8.12 -6.16 0.91
N ASP A 170 8.95 -6.21 1.93
CA ASP A 170 8.60 -6.18 3.36
C ASP A 170 8.94 -4.85 4.04
N ASP A 171 9.29 -3.82 3.25
CA ASP A 171 9.70 -2.50 3.72
C ASP A 171 8.79 -1.39 3.14
N PHE A 172 8.81 -0.24 3.76
CA PHE A 172 8.10 0.95 3.29
C PHE A 172 8.83 2.25 3.62
N VAL A 173 8.61 3.26 2.79
CA VAL A 173 9.04 4.64 3.04
C VAL A 173 7.81 5.53 3.15
N SER A 174 7.72 6.28 4.27
CA SER A 174 6.73 7.33 4.47
C SER A 174 7.19 8.61 3.78
N MET A 175 6.39 9.14 2.86
CA MET A 175 6.68 10.42 2.22
C MET A 175 6.54 11.59 3.20
N ARG A 176 5.71 11.47 4.22
CA ARG A 176 5.60 12.43 5.32
C ARG A 176 6.91 12.58 6.10
N SER A 177 7.69 11.52 6.20
CA SER A 177 8.99 11.53 6.89
C SER A 177 10.10 12.12 6.04
N THR A 178 9.87 12.40 4.74
CA THR A 178 10.87 13.01 3.87
C THR A 178 10.87 14.54 4.00
N PRO A 179 12.04 15.21 4.12
CA PRO A 179 12.10 16.66 4.33
C PRO A 179 11.37 17.48 3.26
N THR A 180 11.42 17.02 2.01
CA THR A 180 10.83 17.71 0.84
C THR A 180 9.30 17.64 0.80
N MET A 181 8.68 16.67 1.49
CA MET A 181 7.26 16.41 1.45
C MET A 181 6.56 16.62 2.80
N ALA A 182 7.28 16.67 3.90
CA ALA A 182 6.73 16.77 5.26
C ALA A 182 5.69 17.90 5.44
N ALA A 183 5.91 19.05 4.80
CA ALA A 183 5.01 20.20 4.87
C ALA A 183 3.63 19.96 4.22
N LEU A 184 3.54 18.99 3.29
CA LEU A 184 2.30 18.65 2.59
C LEU A 184 1.29 17.95 3.50
N PHE A 185 1.77 17.18 4.46
CA PHE A 185 0.97 16.34 5.35
C PHE A 185 0.57 17.03 6.67
N GLN A 186 0.88 18.33 6.80
CA GLN A 186 0.47 19.09 7.98
C GLN A 186 -1.01 19.47 7.90
N PRO A 187 -1.74 19.44 9.04
CA PRO A 187 -3.15 19.85 9.06
C PRO A 187 -3.32 21.29 8.55
N ALA A 188 -4.37 21.52 7.75
CA ALA A 188 -4.70 22.84 7.19
C ALA A 188 -4.83 23.96 8.25
N GLY A 189 -5.12 23.61 9.52
CA GLY A 189 -5.18 24.53 10.65
C GLY A 189 -3.85 25.20 11.03
N GLY A 190 -2.70 24.67 10.58
CA GLY A 190 -1.39 25.29 10.79
C GLY A 190 -1.05 26.42 9.81
N ARG A 191 -1.75 26.52 8.69
CA ARG A 191 -1.50 27.54 7.66
C ARG A 191 -2.23 28.87 7.85
N ARG A 192 -3.21 28.96 8.76
CA ARG A 192 -4.06 30.17 8.95
C ARG A 192 -3.60 31.08 10.11
N LYS A 193 -2.32 31.15 10.43
CA LYS A 193 -1.79 32.21 11.32
C LYS A 193 -0.52 32.82 10.74
N ARG A 194 -0.65 33.56 9.63
CA ARG A 194 0.23 34.67 9.25
C ARG A 194 -0.63 35.64 8.44
N SER A 195 -1.34 36.51 9.12
CA SER A 195 -1.72 37.86 8.69
C SER A 195 -1.21 38.84 9.70
#